data_0aa2f747f52970596d726baefef237d4
#
_entry.id   0aa2f747f52970596d726baefef237d4
#
_cell.length_a   1.000
_cell.length_b   1.000
_cell.length_c   1.000
_cell.angle_alpha   90.00
_cell.angle_beta   90.00
_cell.angle_gamma   90.00
#
_symmetry.space_group_name_H-M   'P 1'
#
loop_
_entity.id
_entity.type
_entity.pdbx_description
1 polymer ?
#
loop_
_entity_poly.entity_id
_entity_poly.type
_entity_poly.pdbx_seq_one_letter_code
_entity_poly.pdbx_strand_id
1 'polypeptide(L)'
;MYISDDFMKVKEFDKKYLDYERAKALVRRFYTADQLEGARLSMVLQDFAKKLRDENEQHISAELFGKACKEVFGLGTTPKELPHARTGRMGTEFLFYSTKRSF
;
A
#
# COMPACT_ATOMS: atom_id res chain seq x y z
N MET A 1 -35.24 -6.48 -11.80
CA MET A 1 -34.76 -6.64 -10.43
C MET A 1 -33.31 -7.07 -10.41
N TYR A 2 -32.90 -7.88 -11.36
CA TYR A 2 -31.49 -8.33 -11.36
C TYR A 2 -30.51 -7.20 -11.53
N ILE A 3 -30.88 -6.22 -12.30
CA ILE A 3 -30.01 -5.07 -12.54
C ILE A 3 -29.67 -4.37 -11.22
N SER A 4 -30.67 -4.24 -10.36
CA SER A 4 -30.48 -3.59 -9.07
C SER A 4 -29.55 -4.40 -8.18
N ASP A 5 -29.72 -5.71 -8.18
CA ASP A 5 -28.87 -6.58 -7.34
C ASP A 5 -27.43 -6.56 -7.82
N ASP A 6 -27.24 -6.62 -9.14
CA ASP A 6 -25.88 -6.56 -9.69
C ASP A 6 -25.22 -5.22 -9.39
N PHE A 7 -25.99 -4.16 -9.49
CA PHE A 7 -25.52 -2.82 -9.21
C PHE A 7 -25.09 -2.71 -7.74
N MET A 8 -25.89 -3.27 -6.84
CA MET A 8 -25.57 -3.25 -5.42
C MET A 8 -24.31 -4.04 -5.13
N LYS A 9 -24.11 -5.17 -5.78
CA LYS A 9 -22.90 -5.96 -5.60
C LYS A 9 -21.68 -5.19 -6.07
N VAL A 10 -21.78 -4.49 -7.16
CA VAL A 10 -20.66 -3.67 -7.65
C VAL A 10 -20.33 -2.58 -6.65
N LYS A 11 -21.34 -1.92 -6.10
CA LYS A 11 -21.11 -0.89 -5.10
C LYS A 11 -20.47 -1.45 -3.85
N GLU A 12 -20.91 -2.61 -3.41
CA GLU A 12 -20.32 -3.24 -2.23
C GLU A 12 -18.87 -3.63 -2.48
N PHE A 13 -18.60 -4.11 -3.68
CA PHE A 13 -17.22 -4.45 -4.06
C PHE A 13 -16.34 -3.21 -4.03
N ASP A 14 -16.82 -2.11 -4.59
CA ASP A 14 -16.07 -0.86 -4.61
C ASP A 14 -15.79 -0.37 -3.19
N LYS A 15 -16.71 -0.59 -2.27
CA LYS A 15 -16.54 -0.17 -0.89
C LYS A 15 -15.50 -0.96 -0.12
N LYS A 16 -15.07 -2.10 -0.66
CA LYS A 16 -14.04 -2.90 -0.01
C LYS A 16 -12.65 -2.29 -0.15
N TYR A 17 -12.47 -1.40 -1.10
CA TYR A 17 -11.18 -0.81 -1.37
C TYR A 17 -11.20 0.68 -1.16
N LEU A 18 -10.11 1.17 -0.60
CA LEU A 18 -9.94 2.61 -0.42
C LEU A 18 -9.86 3.30 -1.77
N ASP A 19 -10.45 4.48 -1.87
CA ASP A 19 -10.17 5.29 -3.03
C ASP A 19 -8.80 5.95 -2.85
N TYR A 20 -8.27 6.50 -3.92
CA TYR A 20 -6.92 7.00 -3.94
C TYR A 20 -6.71 8.17 -2.98
N GLU A 21 -7.68 9.09 -2.92
CA GLU A 21 -7.55 10.26 -2.05
C GLU A 21 -7.55 9.86 -0.58
N ARG A 22 -8.42 8.91 -0.22
CA ARG A 22 -8.45 8.41 1.15
C ARG A 22 -7.16 7.67 1.49
N ALA A 23 -6.66 6.88 0.54
CA ALA A 23 -5.41 6.15 0.73
C ALA A 23 -4.26 7.10 1.01
N LYS A 24 -4.16 8.18 0.24
CA LYS A 24 -3.11 9.18 0.45
C LYS A 24 -3.23 9.84 1.82
N ALA A 25 -4.43 10.16 2.23
CA ALA A 25 -4.65 10.78 3.53
C ALA A 25 -4.21 9.86 4.67
N LEU A 26 -4.55 8.58 4.58
CA LEU A 26 -4.18 7.62 5.61
C LEU A 26 -2.69 7.33 5.63
N VAL A 27 -2.06 7.23 4.47
CA VAL A 27 -0.62 7.05 4.38
C VAL A 27 0.09 8.23 5.04
N ARG A 28 -0.37 9.43 4.75
CA ARG A 28 0.20 10.65 5.33
C ARG A 28 0.03 10.69 6.85
N ARG A 29 -1.09 10.15 7.32
CA ARG A 29 -1.40 10.13 8.74
C ARG A 29 -0.55 9.12 9.51
N PHE A 30 -0.29 7.96 8.94
CA PHE A 30 0.35 6.86 9.66
C PHE A 30 1.87 6.82 9.50
N TYR A 31 2.41 7.40 8.45
CA TYR A 31 3.82 7.23 8.12
C TYR A 31 4.49 8.55 7.76
N THR A 32 5.81 8.53 7.84
CA THR A 32 6.65 9.60 7.30
C THR A 32 7.55 8.99 6.22
N ALA A 33 8.12 9.86 5.38
CA ALA A 33 9.03 9.41 4.33
C ALA A 33 10.23 8.67 4.92
N ASP A 34 10.77 9.18 6.02
CA ASP A 34 11.93 8.59 6.66
C ASP A 34 11.66 7.18 7.17
N GLN A 35 10.45 6.93 7.66
CA GLN A 35 10.09 5.61 8.14
C GLN A 35 10.03 4.58 7.01
N LEU A 36 9.64 5.02 5.82
CA LEU A 36 9.44 4.11 4.72
C LEU A 36 10.68 3.90 3.88
N GLU A 37 11.58 4.87 3.82
CA GLU A 37 12.76 4.76 2.97
C GLU A 37 13.61 3.56 3.40
N GLY A 38 13.91 2.67 2.45
CA GLY A 38 14.66 1.46 2.72
C GLY A 38 13.84 0.30 3.23
N ALA A 39 12.56 0.52 3.53
CA ALA A 39 11.69 -0.54 4.04
C ALA A 39 11.17 -1.41 2.90
N ARG A 40 10.84 -2.65 3.23
CA ARG A 40 10.24 -3.57 2.26
C ARG A 40 8.77 -3.23 2.08
N LEU A 41 8.36 -3.11 0.83
CA LEU A 41 6.97 -2.79 0.50
C LEU A 41 6.00 -3.78 1.15
N SER A 42 6.32 -5.08 1.10
CA SER A 42 5.44 -6.11 1.65
C SER A 42 5.25 -5.96 3.15
N MET A 43 6.32 -5.60 3.87
CA MET A 43 6.24 -5.43 5.31
C MET A 43 5.41 -4.21 5.67
N VAL A 44 5.63 -3.11 4.97
CA VAL A 44 4.88 -1.88 5.24
C VAL A 44 3.41 -2.08 4.88
N LEU A 45 3.15 -2.78 3.78
CA LEU A 45 1.77 -3.05 3.38
C LEU A 45 1.03 -3.89 4.41
N GLN A 46 1.70 -4.88 4.99
CA GLN A 46 1.09 -5.68 6.06
C GLN A 46 0.76 -4.81 7.28
N ASP A 47 1.69 -3.94 7.65
CA ASP A 47 1.46 -3.02 8.76
C ASP A 47 0.28 -2.09 8.48
N PHE A 48 0.24 -1.55 7.26
CA PHE A 48 -0.84 -0.66 6.86
C PHE A 48 -2.18 -1.39 6.85
N ALA A 49 -2.19 -2.63 6.36
CA ALA A 49 -3.41 -3.44 6.36
C ALA A 49 -3.92 -3.67 7.78
N LYS A 50 -3.02 -3.89 8.72
CA LYS A 50 -3.40 -4.05 10.11
C LYS A 50 -3.99 -2.77 10.68
N LYS A 51 -3.37 -1.64 10.38
CA LYS A 51 -3.90 -0.34 10.82
C LYS A 51 -5.26 -0.05 10.24
N LEU A 52 -5.48 -0.42 8.97
CA LEU A 52 -6.78 -0.26 8.34
C LEU A 52 -7.84 -1.09 9.05
N ARG A 53 -7.52 -2.34 9.38
CA ARG A 53 -8.46 -3.19 10.10
C ARG A 53 -8.77 -2.62 11.49
N ASP A 54 -7.75 -2.15 12.18
CA ASP A 54 -7.93 -1.61 13.52
C ASP A 54 -8.83 -0.38 13.53
N GLU A 55 -8.80 0.40 12.45
CA GLU A 55 -9.64 1.58 12.32
C GLU A 55 -10.90 1.33 11.52
N ASN A 56 -11.19 0.07 11.23
CA ASN A 56 -12.39 -0.30 10.50
C ASN A 56 -12.47 0.34 9.12
N GLU A 57 -11.32 0.51 8.49
CA GLU A 57 -11.21 1.08 7.15
C GLU A 57 -11.25 -0.01 6.10
N GLN A 58 -11.35 0.43 4.85
CA GLN A 58 -11.41 -0.47 3.70
C GLN A 58 -10.02 -1.01 3.34
N HIS A 59 -10.01 -2.04 2.51
CA HIS A 59 -8.76 -2.64 2.05
C HIS A 59 -8.05 -1.77 1.02
N ILE A 60 -6.78 -2.08 0.80
CA ILE A 60 -6.01 -1.41 -0.24
C ILE A 60 -5.18 -2.45 -0.98
N SER A 61 -5.01 -2.24 -2.28
CA SER A 61 -4.13 -3.10 -3.07
C SER A 61 -2.69 -2.61 -2.94
N ALA A 62 -1.75 -3.52 -3.17
CA ALA A 62 -0.33 -3.16 -3.12
C ALA A 62 0.00 -2.08 -4.15
N GLU A 63 -0.61 -2.18 -5.32
CA GLU A 63 -0.38 -1.21 -6.39
C GLU A 63 -0.82 0.18 -5.99
N LEU A 64 -2.02 0.29 -5.42
CA LEU A 64 -2.53 1.58 -5.00
C LEU A 64 -1.72 2.15 -3.84
N PHE A 65 -1.30 1.29 -2.92
CA PHE A 65 -0.46 1.71 -1.80
C PHE A 65 0.87 2.28 -2.30
N GLY A 66 1.49 1.60 -3.26
CA GLY A 66 2.72 2.09 -3.86
C GLY A 66 2.56 3.45 -4.53
N LYS A 67 1.46 3.61 -5.26
CA LYS A 67 1.16 4.90 -5.91
C LYS A 67 0.95 6.00 -4.89
N ALA A 68 0.24 5.71 -3.82
CA ALA A 68 0.00 6.70 -2.77
C ALA A 68 1.30 7.14 -2.11
N CYS A 69 2.18 6.20 -1.80
CA CYS A 69 3.47 6.53 -1.20
C CYS A 69 4.32 7.36 -2.14
N LYS A 70 4.28 7.06 -3.43
CA LYS A 70 5.03 7.83 -4.41
C LYS A 70 4.55 9.27 -4.47
N GLU A 71 3.24 9.47 -4.48
CA GLU A 71 2.70 10.81 -4.59
C GLU A 71 2.87 11.61 -3.30
N VAL A 72 2.63 10.96 -2.15
CA VAL A 72 2.68 11.67 -0.87
C VAL A 72 4.11 11.98 -0.44
N PHE A 73 5.01 11.01 -0.60
CA PHE A 73 6.36 11.11 -0.06
C PHE A 73 7.45 11.21 -1.12
N GLY A 74 7.10 11.02 -2.39
CA GLY A 74 8.10 10.97 -3.43
C GLY A 74 8.93 9.70 -3.41
N LEU A 75 8.40 8.62 -2.84
CA LEU A 75 9.11 7.35 -2.73
C LEU A 75 8.69 6.40 -3.84
N GLY A 76 9.66 5.96 -4.62
CA GLY A 76 9.45 4.87 -5.58
C GLY A 76 9.79 3.55 -4.95
N THR A 77 9.64 2.48 -5.73
CA THR A 77 10.03 1.15 -5.29
C THR A 77 11.00 0.56 -6.28
N THR A 78 11.95 -0.21 -5.78
CA THR A 78 12.93 -0.90 -6.61
C THR A 78 13.00 -2.36 -6.20
N PRO A 79 13.05 -3.29 -7.17
CA PRO A 79 13.19 -4.70 -6.84
C PRO A 79 14.60 -5.02 -6.35
N LYS A 80 14.67 -5.91 -5.37
CA LYS A 80 15.96 -6.37 -4.84
C LYS A 80 15.83 -7.80 -4.38
N GLU A 81 16.88 -8.57 -4.58
CA GLU A 81 16.95 -9.96 -4.11
C GLU A 81 17.28 -9.95 -2.63
N LEU A 82 16.36 -10.44 -1.82
CA LEU A 82 16.53 -10.48 -0.38
C LEU A 82 16.02 -11.81 0.17
N PRO A 83 16.57 -12.26 1.31
CA PRO A 83 16.00 -13.43 1.95
C PRO A 83 14.63 -13.12 2.54
N HIS A 84 13.70 -14.07 2.36
CA HIS A 84 12.38 -13.94 2.93
C HIS A 84 12.48 -13.97 4.45
N ALA A 85 11.75 -13.09 5.11
CA ALA A 85 11.84 -12.91 6.57
C ALA A 85 11.51 -14.19 7.34
N ARG A 86 10.64 -15.03 6.79
CA ARG A 86 10.16 -16.22 7.48
C ARG A 86 10.93 -17.49 7.07
N THR A 87 11.22 -17.65 5.80
CA THR A 87 11.81 -18.88 5.28
C THR A 87 13.30 -18.78 4.98
N GLY A 88 13.84 -17.60 4.91
CA GLY A 88 15.22 -17.38 4.54
C GLY A 88 15.53 -17.61 3.07
N ARG A 89 14.53 -17.99 2.29
CA ARG A 89 14.73 -18.21 0.86
C ARG A 89 14.87 -16.87 0.15
N MET A 90 15.80 -16.86 -0.80
CA MET A 90 16.00 -15.65 -1.61
C MET A 90 14.81 -15.44 -2.54
N GLY A 91 14.38 -14.21 -2.64
CA GLY A 91 13.29 -13.83 -3.52
C GLY A 91 13.37 -12.34 -3.80
N THR A 92 12.53 -11.90 -4.73
CA THR A 92 12.49 -10.50 -5.10
C THR A 92 11.57 -9.73 -4.17
N GLU A 93 12.11 -8.71 -3.54
CA GLU A 93 11.36 -7.78 -2.70
C GLU A 93 11.46 -6.40 -3.30
N PHE A 94 10.45 -5.58 -3.03
CA PHE A 94 10.48 -4.19 -3.46
C PHE A 94 10.79 -3.31 -2.25
N LEU A 95 11.78 -2.45 -2.42
CA LEU A 95 12.18 -1.52 -1.36
C LEU A 95 11.80 -0.11 -1.76
N PHE A 96 11.39 0.67 -0.77
CA PHE A 96 11.14 2.09 -1.00
C PHE A 96 12.47 2.85 -1.10
N TYR A 97 12.52 3.79 -2.01
CA TYR A 97 13.67 4.68 -2.14
C TYR A 97 13.21 6.08 -2.51
N SER A 98 13.97 7.07 -2.11
CA SER A 98 13.62 8.45 -2.38
C SER A 98 13.96 8.83 -3.82
N THR A 99 12.96 9.25 -4.58
CA THR A 99 13.17 9.68 -5.95
C THR A 99 13.70 11.11 -6.02
N LYS A 100 13.72 11.82 -4.91
CA LYS A 100 14.17 13.20 -4.87
C LYS A 100 15.67 13.36 -4.65
N ARG A 101 16.37 12.25 -4.48
CA ARG A 101 17.81 12.26 -4.16
C ARG A 101 18.68 11.84 -5.33
N SER A 102 18.21 11.98 -6.51
CA SER A 102 18.86 11.45 -7.69
C SER A 102 19.82 12.44 -8.33
N PHE A 103 20.54 13.19 -7.58
CA PHE A 103 21.55 14.07 -8.15
C PHE A 103 22.60 14.42 -7.14
#